data_45813b2262f7ddd51c8f5a9cd64f8648
#
_entry.id   45813b2262f7ddd51c8f5a9cd64f8648
#
_cell.length_a   1.000
_cell.length_b   1.000
_cell.length_c   1.000
_cell.angle_alpha   90.00
_cell.angle_beta   90.00
_cell.angle_gamma   90.00
#
_symmetry.space_group_name_H-M   'P 1'
#
loop_
_entity.id
_entity.type
_entity.pdbx_description
1 polymer ?
#
loop_
_entity_poly.entity_id
_entity_poly.type
_entity_poly.pdbx_seq_one_letter_code
_entity_poly.pdbx_strand_id
1 'polypeptide(L)'
;MQNTLILSAVVVVLAILVWPRVANSRMWRASITPLASIIGSGFLVLGPILDVSFGDLAPLAMLGLCAAAWGFGSAIRYNIRDIAHRSDRGAGIERAERVASASLSFAYFISVAYYLNLFGSFGVSLTQVDDAFHARLVTSGVLVLILFVGCTRGFSALERLEQISVGLKLAIIAGLLVGLATYFAEQYSHDALVFDPPAERGSHAFMLLAGLIVTVQGFETSRYLGHAYDAETRIRSMRWAQLIASAVYLIYIGLLTYSVEPGGLVLDETAIIDLMQVVAPILPVLLVIAALSAQFSAAVADTSGSGGLLSEISGGRASERTAYTVLVGVGLILTWTSNVFEIISYASRAFAAYYALQAGIAARSASQQNLPFRALVFALFCILGAAIAVFGLPVE
;
A
#
# COMPACT_ATOMS: atom_id res chain seq x y z
N MET A 1 -4.50 -21.33 -24.32
CA MET A 1 -4.31 -20.01 -24.98
C MET A 1 -4.19 -18.90 -23.96
N GLN A 2 -5.05 -18.80 -22.99
CA GLN A 2 -5.05 -17.75 -21.95
C GLN A 2 -3.76 -17.70 -21.10
N ASN A 3 -3.28 -18.84 -20.58
CA ASN A 3 -2.00 -18.91 -19.86
C ASN A 3 -0.82 -18.37 -20.67
N THR A 4 -0.81 -18.62 -21.99
CA THR A 4 0.26 -18.13 -22.88
C THR A 4 0.20 -16.61 -23.02
N LEU A 5 -0.99 -16.02 -23.11
CA LEU A 5 -1.17 -14.56 -23.16
C LEU A 5 -0.72 -13.90 -21.85
N ILE A 6 -1.11 -14.46 -20.71
CA ILE A 6 -0.71 -14.00 -19.39
C ILE A 6 0.82 -14.01 -19.24
N LEU A 7 1.46 -15.16 -19.54
CA LEU A 7 2.92 -15.29 -19.46
C LEU A 7 3.64 -14.36 -20.44
N SER A 8 3.09 -14.20 -21.65
CA SER A 8 3.65 -13.26 -22.63
C SER A 8 3.61 -11.81 -22.11
N ALA A 9 2.50 -11.41 -21.48
CA ALA A 9 2.37 -10.08 -20.87
C ALA A 9 3.39 -9.89 -19.74
N VAL A 10 3.54 -10.89 -18.85
CA VAL A 10 4.56 -10.89 -17.79
C VAL A 10 5.95 -10.69 -18.36
N VAL A 11 6.34 -11.48 -19.36
CA VAL A 11 7.68 -11.43 -19.97
C VAL A 11 7.91 -10.08 -20.68
N VAL A 12 6.93 -9.59 -21.44
CA VAL A 12 7.04 -8.32 -22.16
C VAL A 12 7.21 -7.15 -21.18
N VAL A 13 6.37 -7.09 -20.13
CA VAL A 13 6.47 -6.00 -19.14
C VAL A 13 7.78 -6.10 -18.36
N LEU A 14 8.20 -7.31 -17.97
CA LEU A 14 9.49 -7.50 -17.30
C LEU A 14 10.65 -7.04 -18.21
N ALA A 15 10.63 -7.40 -19.50
CA ALA A 15 11.64 -6.97 -20.46
C ALA A 15 11.69 -5.44 -20.62
N ILE A 16 10.51 -4.77 -20.63
CA ILE A 16 10.43 -3.29 -20.67
C ILE A 16 11.02 -2.68 -19.39
N LEU A 17 10.69 -3.22 -18.22
CA LEU A 17 11.16 -2.69 -16.94
C LEU A 17 12.66 -2.87 -16.72
N VAL A 18 13.23 -3.96 -17.25
CA VAL A 18 14.69 -4.24 -17.21
C VAL A 18 15.44 -3.51 -18.34
N TRP A 19 14.74 -2.98 -19.34
CA TRP A 19 15.39 -2.26 -20.46
C TRP A 19 16.24 -1.10 -19.93
N PRO A 20 17.53 -0.98 -20.28
CA PRO A 20 18.45 -0.01 -19.69
C PRO A 20 17.98 1.44 -19.73
N ARG A 21 17.23 1.83 -20.79
CA ARG A 21 16.67 3.19 -20.91
C ARG A 21 15.59 3.47 -19.87
N VAL A 22 14.78 2.47 -19.50
CA VAL A 22 13.74 2.58 -18.47
C VAL A 22 14.38 2.43 -17.10
N ALA A 23 15.11 1.35 -16.87
CA ALA A 23 15.72 1.01 -15.59
C ALA A 23 16.68 2.11 -15.07
N ASN A 24 17.41 2.80 -15.95
CA ASN A 24 18.32 3.87 -15.59
C ASN A 24 17.70 5.28 -15.65
N SER A 25 16.43 5.42 -16.03
CA SER A 25 15.73 6.71 -16.02
C SER A 25 15.62 7.25 -14.59
N ARG A 26 16.09 8.48 -14.37
CA ARG A 26 16.02 9.14 -13.05
C ARG A 26 14.60 9.21 -12.52
N MET A 27 13.62 9.50 -13.39
CA MET A 27 12.22 9.59 -13.01
C MET A 27 11.66 8.21 -12.63
N TRP A 28 11.97 7.17 -13.40
CA TRP A 28 11.57 5.79 -13.08
C TRP A 28 12.13 5.35 -11.73
N ARG A 29 13.43 5.51 -11.51
CA ARG A 29 14.09 5.15 -10.24
C ARG A 29 13.50 5.89 -9.05
N ALA A 30 13.17 7.18 -9.20
CA ALA A 30 12.49 7.95 -8.16
C ALA A 30 11.04 7.51 -7.92
N SER A 31 10.39 6.90 -8.92
CA SER A 31 9.00 6.41 -8.83
C SER A 31 8.89 4.97 -8.32
N ILE A 32 9.98 4.19 -8.35
CA ILE A 32 9.97 2.77 -7.93
C ILE A 32 9.48 2.64 -6.48
N THR A 33 10.11 3.31 -5.54
CA THR A 33 9.76 3.18 -4.11
C THR A 33 8.31 3.58 -3.81
N PRO A 34 7.81 4.77 -4.20
CA PRO A 34 6.41 5.09 -3.94
C PRO A 34 5.43 4.18 -4.70
N LEU A 35 5.73 3.78 -5.93
CA LEU A 35 4.89 2.86 -6.69
C LEU A 35 4.90 1.46 -6.08
N ALA A 36 6.05 1.01 -5.62
CA ALA A 36 6.22 -0.25 -4.92
C ALA A 36 5.40 -0.32 -3.64
N SER A 37 5.38 0.77 -2.90
CA SER A 37 4.64 0.89 -1.66
C SER A 37 3.13 0.96 -1.91
N ILE A 38 2.67 1.78 -2.88
CA ILE A 38 1.23 1.90 -3.20
C ILE A 38 0.68 0.58 -3.74
N ILE A 39 1.28 0.02 -4.79
CA ILE A 39 0.91 -1.30 -5.33
C ILE A 39 1.63 -2.37 -4.49
N GLY A 40 1.40 -2.34 -3.20
CA GLY A 40 1.95 -3.28 -2.24
C GLY A 40 1.03 -4.46 -2.02
N SER A 41 0.97 -4.82 -0.77
CA SER A 41 0.21 -5.94 -0.26
C SER A 41 -1.29 -5.80 -0.41
N GLY A 42 -1.81 -4.59 -0.20
CA GLY A 42 -3.23 -4.31 -0.22
C GLY A 42 -3.90 -4.54 -1.57
N PHE A 43 -3.14 -4.50 -2.67
CA PHE A 43 -3.67 -4.63 -4.02
C PHE A 43 -4.49 -5.92 -4.20
N LEU A 44 -3.96 -7.06 -3.79
CA LEU A 44 -4.61 -8.36 -3.99
C LEU A 44 -5.79 -8.56 -3.04
N VAL A 45 -5.63 -8.19 -1.79
CA VAL A 45 -6.66 -8.36 -0.75
C VAL A 45 -7.87 -7.46 -0.99
N LEU A 46 -7.63 -6.27 -1.56
CA LEU A 46 -8.68 -5.26 -1.75
C LEU A 46 -9.76 -5.69 -2.75
N GLY A 47 -9.39 -6.49 -3.77
CA GLY A 47 -10.32 -6.96 -4.80
C GLY A 47 -11.53 -7.70 -4.21
N PRO A 48 -11.33 -8.85 -3.55
CA PRO A 48 -12.40 -9.62 -2.91
C PRO A 48 -13.19 -8.81 -1.88
N ILE A 49 -12.51 -7.98 -1.07
CA ILE A 49 -13.16 -7.14 -0.06
C ILE A 49 -14.13 -6.15 -0.70
N LEU A 50 -13.69 -5.41 -1.71
CA LEU A 50 -14.56 -4.44 -2.36
C LEU A 50 -15.70 -5.11 -3.13
N ASP A 51 -15.43 -6.24 -3.76
CA ASP A 51 -16.43 -6.98 -4.51
C ASP A 51 -17.55 -7.50 -3.60
N VAL A 52 -17.22 -8.22 -2.55
CA VAL A 52 -18.20 -8.75 -1.58
C VAL A 52 -18.93 -7.62 -0.85
N SER A 53 -18.22 -6.55 -0.43
CA SER A 53 -18.84 -5.48 0.37
C SER A 53 -19.66 -4.50 -0.45
N PHE A 54 -19.21 -4.15 -1.66
CA PHE A 54 -19.79 -3.06 -2.46
C PHE A 54 -20.43 -3.51 -3.77
N GLY A 55 -20.28 -4.78 -4.17
CA GLY A 55 -20.85 -5.33 -5.40
C GLY A 55 -20.55 -4.43 -6.61
N ASP A 56 -21.58 -4.11 -7.41
CA ASP A 56 -21.48 -3.26 -8.61
C ASP A 56 -20.94 -1.84 -8.34
N LEU A 57 -20.92 -1.39 -7.08
CA LEU A 57 -20.33 -0.12 -6.66
C LEU A 57 -18.85 -0.23 -6.25
N ALA A 58 -18.23 -1.42 -6.29
CA ALA A 58 -16.82 -1.60 -5.92
C ALA A 58 -15.84 -0.70 -6.71
N PRO A 59 -15.99 -0.49 -8.04
CA PRO A 59 -15.14 0.46 -8.76
C PRO A 59 -15.31 1.91 -8.29
N LEU A 60 -16.51 2.31 -7.87
CA LEU A 60 -16.76 3.64 -7.31
C LEU A 60 -16.13 3.78 -5.92
N ALA A 61 -16.23 2.74 -5.09
CA ALA A 61 -15.54 2.67 -3.79
C ALA A 61 -14.03 2.80 -3.97
N MET A 62 -13.45 2.08 -4.93
CA MET A 62 -12.02 2.18 -5.29
C MET A 62 -11.65 3.59 -5.77
N LEU A 63 -12.48 4.22 -6.58
CA LEU A 63 -12.27 5.60 -7.02
C LEU A 63 -12.24 6.55 -5.81
N GLY A 64 -13.11 6.35 -4.82
CA GLY A 64 -13.13 7.09 -3.56
C GLY A 64 -11.82 6.97 -2.78
N LEU A 65 -11.29 5.75 -2.64
CA LEU A 65 -9.98 5.50 -2.00
C LEU A 65 -8.84 6.18 -2.76
N CYS A 66 -8.79 6.05 -4.10
CA CYS A 66 -7.80 6.72 -4.94
C CYS A 66 -7.89 8.26 -4.84
N ALA A 67 -9.09 8.82 -4.80
CA ALA A 67 -9.29 10.26 -4.65
C ALA A 67 -8.83 10.76 -3.28
N ALA A 68 -9.12 10.03 -2.21
CA ALA A 68 -8.61 10.34 -0.87
C ALA A 68 -7.08 10.30 -0.83
N ALA A 69 -6.46 9.23 -1.36
CA ALA A 69 -5.01 9.10 -1.47
C ALA A 69 -4.38 10.25 -2.28
N TRP A 70 -5.01 10.63 -3.40
CA TRP A 70 -4.56 11.77 -4.20
C TRP A 70 -4.60 13.10 -3.44
N GLY A 71 -5.65 13.32 -2.67
CA GLY A 71 -5.84 14.50 -1.82
C GLY A 71 -4.77 14.58 -0.73
N PHE A 72 -4.57 13.51 0.05
CA PHE A 72 -3.50 13.43 1.04
C PHE A 72 -2.12 13.60 0.39
N GLY A 73 -1.88 12.95 -0.75
CA GLY A 73 -0.66 13.12 -1.51
C GLY A 73 -0.46 14.58 -1.98
N SER A 74 -1.53 15.32 -2.28
CA SER A 74 -1.43 16.73 -2.65
C SER A 74 -0.93 17.60 -1.50
N ALA A 75 -1.37 17.32 -0.27
CA ALA A 75 -0.89 18.00 0.93
C ALA A 75 0.60 17.71 1.19
N ILE A 76 1.02 16.46 1.06
CA ILE A 76 2.43 16.08 1.24
C ILE A 76 3.31 16.71 0.14
N ARG A 77 2.88 16.72 -1.12
CA ARG A 77 3.59 17.42 -2.22
C ARG A 77 3.72 18.91 -1.97
N TYR A 78 2.68 19.52 -1.39
CA TYR A 78 2.75 20.93 -0.98
C TYR A 78 3.79 21.13 0.12
N ASN A 79 3.81 20.28 1.15
CA ASN A 79 4.79 20.34 2.23
C ASN A 79 6.23 20.11 1.74
N ILE A 80 6.47 19.17 0.80
CA ILE A 80 7.78 18.96 0.18
C ILE A 80 8.27 20.25 -0.50
N ARG A 81 7.39 20.93 -1.23
CA ARG A 81 7.71 22.20 -1.90
C ARG A 81 7.97 23.31 -0.89
N ASP A 82 7.13 23.42 0.11
CA ASP A 82 7.24 24.45 1.15
C ASP A 82 8.54 24.35 1.94
N ILE A 83 8.95 23.13 2.32
CA ILE A 83 10.24 22.87 2.97
C ILE A 83 11.41 23.26 2.09
N ALA A 84 11.33 23.00 0.80
CA ALA A 84 12.43 23.31 -0.13
C ALA A 84 12.63 24.79 -0.38
N HIS A 85 11.58 25.64 -0.21
CA HIS A 85 11.61 27.05 -0.55
C HIS A 85 11.59 28.00 0.67
N ARG A 86 11.28 27.49 1.87
CA ARG A 86 11.15 28.29 3.08
C ARG A 86 12.02 27.73 4.20
N SER A 87 13.04 28.50 4.57
CA SER A 87 13.93 28.17 5.69
C SER A 87 13.28 28.41 7.06
N ASP A 88 12.37 29.38 7.17
CA ASP A 88 11.60 29.66 8.37
C ASP A 88 10.11 29.42 8.13
N ARG A 89 9.57 28.37 8.72
CA ARG A 89 8.16 27.99 8.68
C ARG A 89 7.45 28.24 10.01
N GLY A 90 8.21 28.68 11.02
CA GLY A 90 7.75 28.92 12.38
C GLY A 90 7.72 27.67 13.26
N ALA A 91 8.06 27.85 14.53
CA ALA A 91 8.22 26.78 15.54
C ALA A 91 7.00 25.85 15.68
N GLY A 92 5.78 26.36 15.42
CA GLY A 92 4.55 25.57 15.49
C GLY A 92 4.46 24.52 14.36
N ILE A 93 4.87 24.85 13.14
CA ILE A 93 4.93 23.93 12.01
C ILE A 93 6.03 22.89 12.23
N GLU A 94 7.20 23.30 12.70
CA GLU A 94 8.30 22.37 12.99
C GLU A 94 7.96 21.36 14.09
N ARG A 95 7.21 21.78 15.12
CA ARG A 95 6.69 20.85 16.14
C ARG A 95 5.70 19.86 15.53
N ALA A 96 4.78 20.34 14.68
CA ALA A 96 3.81 19.48 14.00
C ALA A 96 4.50 18.48 13.06
N GLU A 97 5.58 18.88 12.38
CA GLU A 97 6.40 17.99 11.55
C GLU A 97 7.05 16.87 12.38
N ARG A 98 7.59 17.18 13.56
CA ARG A 98 8.15 16.15 14.46
C ARG A 98 7.08 15.18 14.94
N VAL A 99 5.89 15.67 15.29
CA VAL A 99 4.77 14.82 15.68
C VAL A 99 4.32 13.96 14.50
N ALA A 100 4.26 14.51 13.28
CA ALA A 100 3.92 13.75 12.08
C ALA A 100 4.95 12.66 11.79
N SER A 101 6.25 12.95 11.91
CA SER A 101 7.31 11.94 11.74
C SER A 101 7.22 10.83 12.80
N ALA A 102 6.89 11.17 14.06
CA ALA A 102 6.65 10.18 15.11
C ALA A 102 5.41 9.31 14.82
N SER A 103 4.32 9.92 14.35
CA SER A 103 3.10 9.20 13.93
C SER A 103 3.39 8.24 12.79
N LEU A 104 4.19 8.65 11.80
CA LEU A 104 4.57 7.78 10.69
C LEU A 104 5.47 6.61 11.13
N SER A 105 6.46 6.88 12.02
CA SER A 105 7.30 5.81 12.56
C SER A 105 6.47 4.75 13.27
N PHE A 106 5.45 5.18 14.03
CA PHE A 106 4.50 4.26 14.67
C PHE A 106 3.62 3.52 13.64
N ALA A 107 3.15 4.21 12.60
CA ALA A 107 2.38 3.59 11.53
C ALA A 107 3.18 2.48 10.82
N TYR A 108 4.48 2.68 10.61
CA TYR A 108 5.38 1.68 10.05
C TYR A 108 5.53 0.43 10.94
N PHE A 109 5.44 0.55 12.25
CA PHE A 109 5.45 -0.64 13.14
C PHE A 109 4.23 -1.54 12.87
N ILE A 110 3.07 -0.94 12.65
CA ILE A 110 1.84 -1.67 12.36
C ILE A 110 1.82 -2.19 10.92
N SER A 111 2.30 -1.38 9.94
CA SER A 111 2.31 -1.81 8.54
C SER A 111 3.25 -2.99 8.29
N VAL A 112 4.39 -3.06 8.97
CA VAL A 112 5.27 -4.24 8.86
C VAL A 112 4.58 -5.50 9.40
N ALA A 113 3.82 -5.40 10.50
CA ALA A 113 3.01 -6.52 10.96
C ALA A 113 1.96 -6.92 9.92
N TYR A 114 1.25 -5.95 9.34
CA TYR A 114 0.29 -6.16 8.25
C TYR A 114 0.93 -6.88 7.06
N TYR A 115 2.03 -6.35 6.52
CA TYR A 115 2.71 -6.97 5.39
C TYR A 115 3.16 -8.39 5.66
N LEU A 116 3.77 -8.64 6.82
CA LEU A 116 4.31 -9.94 7.12
C LEU A 116 3.24 -10.97 7.52
N ASN A 117 2.10 -10.55 8.07
CA ASN A 117 0.96 -11.46 8.24
C ASN A 117 0.39 -11.88 6.88
N LEU A 118 0.23 -10.96 5.93
CA LEU A 118 -0.11 -11.34 4.55
C LEU A 118 0.96 -12.22 3.90
N PHE A 119 2.24 -11.94 4.12
CA PHE A 119 3.31 -12.82 3.65
C PHE A 119 3.14 -14.24 4.17
N GLY A 120 2.83 -14.41 5.46
CA GLY A 120 2.58 -15.71 6.07
C GLY A 120 1.38 -16.41 5.44
N SER A 121 0.23 -15.75 5.34
CA SER A 121 -1.00 -16.31 4.76
C SER A 121 -0.81 -16.71 3.30
N PHE A 122 -0.28 -15.83 2.44
CA PHE A 122 0.03 -16.18 1.05
C PHE A 122 1.12 -17.26 0.94
N GLY A 123 2.06 -17.32 1.89
CA GLY A 123 3.12 -18.32 1.91
C GLY A 123 2.62 -19.74 2.16
N VAL A 124 1.53 -19.90 2.89
CA VAL A 124 0.93 -21.22 3.16
C VAL A 124 -0.22 -21.57 2.22
N SER A 125 -0.87 -20.61 1.56
CA SER A 125 -2.12 -20.76 0.80
C SER A 125 -2.11 -21.82 -0.31
N LEU A 126 -0.96 -22.17 -0.87
CA LEU A 126 -0.81 -23.24 -1.86
C LEU A 126 -0.18 -24.51 -1.28
N THR A 127 -0.10 -24.63 0.04
CA THR A 127 0.51 -25.78 0.72
C THR A 127 -0.56 -26.65 1.39
N GLN A 128 -0.14 -27.81 1.92
CA GLN A 128 -1.04 -28.72 2.68
C GLN A 128 -1.32 -28.22 4.11
N VAL A 129 -0.63 -27.18 4.58
CA VAL A 129 -0.74 -26.59 5.92
C VAL A 129 -1.30 -25.17 5.84
N ASP A 130 -2.32 -24.98 5.02
CA ASP A 130 -3.01 -23.70 4.85
C ASP A 130 -3.95 -23.43 6.04
N ASP A 131 -3.36 -22.92 7.10
CA ASP A 131 -4.07 -22.51 8.31
C ASP A 131 -3.41 -21.33 9.02
N ALA A 132 -4.19 -20.64 9.86
CA ALA A 132 -3.75 -19.42 10.54
C ALA A 132 -2.54 -19.64 11.47
N PHE A 133 -2.37 -20.83 12.05
CA PHE A 133 -1.25 -21.08 12.95
C PHE A 133 0.08 -21.15 12.18
N HIS A 134 0.11 -21.89 11.06
CA HIS A 134 1.30 -21.98 10.22
C HIS A 134 1.62 -20.64 9.55
N ALA A 135 0.61 -19.87 9.11
CA ALA A 135 0.78 -18.52 8.61
C ALA A 135 1.48 -17.62 9.65
N ARG A 136 1.02 -17.65 10.92
CA ARG A 136 1.63 -16.88 12.02
C ARG A 136 3.05 -17.34 12.34
N LEU A 137 3.36 -18.63 12.21
CA LEU A 137 4.74 -19.13 12.38
C LEU A 137 5.67 -18.61 11.29
N VAL A 138 5.24 -18.63 10.01
CA VAL A 138 6.00 -18.06 8.90
C VAL A 138 6.23 -16.58 9.12
N THR A 139 5.18 -15.82 9.46
CA THR A 139 5.28 -14.39 9.82
C THR A 139 6.30 -14.13 10.91
N SER A 140 6.22 -14.89 12.00
CA SER A 140 7.14 -14.75 13.14
C SER A 140 8.59 -15.05 12.75
N GLY A 141 8.80 -16.08 11.93
CA GLY A 141 10.13 -16.42 11.39
C GLY A 141 10.73 -15.30 10.57
N VAL A 142 9.93 -14.67 9.70
CA VAL A 142 10.39 -13.54 8.86
C VAL A 142 10.63 -12.28 9.69
N LEU A 143 9.79 -11.98 10.70
CA LEU A 143 10.02 -10.88 11.65
C LEU A 143 11.37 -11.02 12.35
N VAL A 144 11.66 -12.21 12.87
CA VAL A 144 12.93 -12.51 13.55
C VAL A 144 14.11 -12.41 12.57
N LEU A 145 13.93 -12.89 11.33
CA LEU A 145 14.94 -12.79 10.28
C LEU A 145 15.28 -11.33 9.96
N ILE A 146 14.23 -10.47 9.79
CA ILE A 146 14.41 -9.03 9.53
C ILE A 146 15.18 -8.38 10.70
N LEU A 147 14.82 -8.69 11.95
CA LEU A 147 15.53 -8.19 13.12
C LEU A 147 17.00 -8.62 13.12
N PHE A 148 17.26 -9.90 12.86
CA PHE A 148 18.62 -10.45 12.83
C PHE A 148 19.48 -9.77 11.76
N VAL A 149 18.96 -9.64 10.54
CA VAL A 149 19.67 -8.99 9.42
C VAL A 149 19.86 -7.49 9.71
N GLY A 150 18.81 -6.80 10.17
CA GLY A 150 18.87 -5.36 10.49
C GLY A 150 19.89 -5.05 11.59
N CYS A 151 19.99 -5.89 12.63
CA CYS A 151 20.95 -5.73 13.73
C CYS A 151 22.38 -6.11 13.38
N THR A 152 22.60 -6.98 12.39
CA THR A 152 23.93 -7.53 12.07
C THR A 152 24.57 -6.93 10.84
N ARG A 153 23.86 -6.89 9.70
CA ARG A 153 24.39 -6.51 8.39
C ARG A 153 23.88 -5.18 7.86
N GLY A 154 22.84 -4.60 8.48
CA GLY A 154 22.12 -3.44 7.95
C GLY A 154 21.23 -3.78 6.74
N PHE A 155 20.45 -2.80 6.26
CA PHE A 155 19.41 -3.02 5.23
C PHE A 155 19.90 -2.86 3.78
N SER A 156 21.13 -2.38 3.54
CA SER A 156 21.61 -2.07 2.18
C SER A 156 21.59 -3.25 1.20
N ALA A 157 21.72 -4.49 1.70
CA ALA A 157 21.61 -5.69 0.88
C ALA A 157 20.16 -5.99 0.49
N LEU A 158 19.21 -5.63 1.35
CA LEU A 158 17.78 -5.85 1.15
C LEU A 158 17.16 -4.82 0.17
N GLU A 159 17.71 -3.60 0.09
CA GLU A 159 17.30 -2.57 -0.88
C GLU A 159 17.45 -3.01 -2.34
N ARG A 160 18.48 -3.81 -2.66
CA ARG A 160 18.63 -4.38 -4.01
C ARG A 160 17.56 -5.40 -4.35
N LEU A 161 17.14 -6.19 -3.36
CA LEU A 161 16.03 -7.15 -3.52
C LEU A 161 14.71 -6.44 -3.73
N GLU A 162 14.50 -5.27 -3.11
CA GLU A 162 13.33 -4.43 -3.32
C GLU A 162 13.16 -4.05 -4.80
N GLN A 163 14.21 -3.56 -5.46
CA GLN A 163 14.14 -3.16 -6.88
C GLN A 163 13.77 -4.32 -7.81
N ILE A 164 14.30 -5.51 -7.57
CA ILE A 164 13.98 -6.72 -8.35
C ILE A 164 12.53 -7.13 -8.10
N SER A 165 12.12 -7.14 -6.84
CA SER A 165 10.77 -7.52 -6.41
C SER A 165 9.70 -6.61 -7.04
N VAL A 166 9.98 -5.30 -7.13
CA VAL A 166 9.06 -4.33 -7.76
C VAL A 166 8.85 -4.64 -9.23
N GLY A 167 9.92 -4.88 -9.98
CA GLY A 167 9.83 -5.24 -11.39
C GLY A 167 9.01 -6.51 -11.61
N LEU A 168 9.29 -7.55 -10.81
CA LEU A 168 8.59 -8.83 -10.88
C LEU A 168 7.09 -8.69 -10.58
N LYS A 169 6.73 -8.02 -9.46
CA LYS A 169 5.32 -7.85 -9.10
C LYS A 169 4.53 -7.04 -10.13
N LEU A 170 5.11 -5.96 -10.67
CA LEU A 170 4.43 -5.16 -11.70
C LEU A 170 4.23 -5.95 -12.99
N ALA A 171 5.19 -6.80 -13.37
CA ALA A 171 5.04 -7.69 -14.51
C ALA A 171 3.93 -8.73 -14.28
N ILE A 172 3.86 -9.34 -13.09
CA ILE A 172 2.79 -10.30 -12.75
C ILE A 172 1.43 -9.59 -12.72
N ILE A 173 1.34 -8.38 -12.16
CA ILE A 173 0.09 -7.59 -12.17
C ILE A 173 -0.36 -7.30 -13.62
N ALA A 174 0.56 -6.98 -14.53
CA ALA A 174 0.21 -6.82 -15.94
C ALA A 174 -0.35 -8.12 -16.54
N GLY A 175 0.24 -9.26 -16.20
CA GLY A 175 -0.31 -10.58 -16.58
C GLY A 175 -1.70 -10.83 -15.99
N LEU A 176 -1.92 -10.49 -14.71
CA LEU A 176 -3.24 -10.55 -14.08
C LEU A 176 -4.27 -9.70 -14.83
N LEU A 177 -3.95 -8.44 -15.13
CA LEU A 177 -4.86 -7.55 -15.85
C LEU A 177 -5.19 -8.06 -17.26
N VAL A 178 -4.23 -8.67 -17.97
CA VAL A 178 -4.47 -9.31 -19.27
C VAL A 178 -5.37 -10.53 -19.10
N GLY A 179 -5.14 -11.37 -18.08
CA GLY A 179 -5.99 -12.51 -17.76
C GLY A 179 -7.44 -12.10 -17.48
N LEU A 180 -7.62 -11.11 -16.59
CA LEU A 180 -8.94 -10.56 -16.27
C LEU A 180 -9.61 -9.90 -17.48
N ALA A 181 -8.88 -9.14 -18.30
CA ALA A 181 -9.43 -8.50 -19.48
C ALA A 181 -9.91 -9.51 -20.53
N THR A 182 -9.18 -10.61 -20.73
CA THR A 182 -9.60 -11.68 -21.63
C THR A 182 -10.81 -12.44 -21.09
N TYR A 183 -10.84 -12.70 -19.79
CA TYR A 183 -11.97 -13.31 -19.11
C TYR A 183 -13.22 -12.42 -19.15
N PHE A 184 -13.07 -11.14 -18.85
CA PHE A 184 -14.15 -10.15 -18.97
C PHE A 184 -14.74 -10.11 -20.39
N ALA A 185 -13.89 -10.10 -21.44
CA ALA A 185 -14.35 -10.10 -22.82
C ALA A 185 -15.12 -11.38 -23.18
N GLU A 186 -14.74 -12.52 -22.62
CA GLU A 186 -15.44 -13.78 -22.75
C GLU A 186 -16.83 -13.71 -22.08
N GLN A 187 -16.89 -13.27 -20.80
CA GLN A 187 -18.16 -13.10 -20.08
C GLN A 187 -19.10 -12.11 -20.79
N TYR A 188 -18.55 -11.00 -21.29
CA TYR A 188 -19.32 -10.02 -22.06
C TYR A 188 -19.91 -10.62 -23.33
N SER A 189 -19.14 -11.47 -24.06
CA SER A 189 -19.62 -12.11 -25.30
C SER A 189 -20.72 -13.14 -25.07
N HIS A 190 -20.83 -13.65 -23.84
CA HIS A 190 -21.83 -14.64 -23.43
C HIS A 190 -23.01 -14.03 -22.65
N ASP A 191 -23.11 -12.69 -22.55
CA ASP A 191 -24.08 -11.97 -21.71
C ASP A 191 -24.06 -12.44 -20.23
N ALA A 192 -22.88 -12.81 -19.72
CA ALA A 192 -22.68 -13.40 -18.40
C ALA A 192 -21.95 -12.42 -17.44
N LEU A 193 -22.07 -11.11 -17.67
CA LEU A 193 -21.54 -10.12 -16.72
C LEU A 193 -22.31 -10.15 -15.40
N VAL A 194 -21.59 -9.99 -14.31
CA VAL A 194 -22.11 -9.99 -12.93
C VAL A 194 -22.47 -8.58 -12.49
N PHE A 195 -23.62 -8.41 -11.83
CA PHE A 195 -24.07 -7.14 -11.25
C PHE A 195 -24.72 -7.43 -9.89
N ASP A 196 -23.90 -7.52 -8.86
CA ASP A 196 -24.36 -7.78 -7.50
C ASP A 196 -24.70 -6.48 -6.77
N PRO A 197 -25.80 -6.41 -6.01
CA PRO A 197 -26.11 -5.23 -5.23
C PRO A 197 -25.10 -5.09 -4.07
N PRO A 198 -24.78 -3.83 -3.65
CA PRO A 198 -23.90 -3.60 -2.52
C PRO A 198 -24.46 -4.18 -1.21
N ALA A 199 -23.66 -4.97 -0.51
CA ALA A 199 -23.99 -5.49 0.83
C ALA A 199 -23.91 -4.36 1.87
N GLU A 200 -22.90 -3.52 1.78
CA GLU A 200 -22.66 -2.44 2.72
C GLU A 200 -23.25 -1.11 2.23
N ARG A 201 -23.87 -0.35 3.15
CA ARG A 201 -24.52 0.93 2.83
C ARG A 201 -24.36 1.97 3.95
N GLY A 202 -24.56 3.22 3.59
CA GLY A 202 -24.62 4.34 4.55
C GLY A 202 -23.31 4.58 5.29
N SER A 203 -23.41 4.86 6.59
CA SER A 203 -22.23 5.18 7.42
C SER A 203 -21.29 4.00 7.61
N HIS A 204 -21.81 2.77 7.64
CA HIS A 204 -21.01 1.56 7.79
C HIS A 204 -20.09 1.36 6.57
N ALA A 205 -20.63 1.50 5.36
CA ALA A 205 -19.84 1.48 4.13
C ALA A 205 -18.71 2.52 4.13
N PHE A 206 -18.97 3.73 4.63
CA PHE A 206 -17.93 4.76 4.76
C PHE A 206 -16.86 4.37 5.78
N MET A 207 -17.24 3.83 6.94
CA MET A 207 -16.30 3.42 7.98
C MET A 207 -15.44 2.23 7.54
N LEU A 208 -16.02 1.30 6.76
CA LEU A 208 -15.28 0.20 6.15
C LEU A 208 -14.24 0.71 5.13
N LEU A 209 -14.64 1.61 4.21
CA LEU A 209 -13.70 2.24 3.29
C LEU A 209 -12.60 3.00 4.04
N ALA A 210 -12.93 3.68 5.13
CA ALA A 210 -11.97 4.35 5.99
C ALA A 210 -10.94 3.35 6.58
N GLY A 211 -11.39 2.14 6.96
CA GLY A 211 -10.52 1.06 7.42
C GLY A 211 -9.60 0.47 6.35
N LEU A 212 -9.86 0.75 5.07
CA LEU A 212 -9.09 0.24 3.95
C LEU A 212 -8.09 1.25 3.35
N ILE A 213 -7.96 2.46 3.92
CA ILE A 213 -7.10 3.51 3.32
C ILE A 213 -5.63 3.11 3.22
N VAL A 214 -5.15 2.21 4.10
CA VAL A 214 -3.77 1.69 4.03
C VAL A 214 -3.47 0.96 2.73
N THR A 215 -4.49 0.39 2.08
CA THR A 215 -4.30 -0.38 0.84
C THR A 215 -3.88 0.47 -0.36
N VAL A 216 -4.07 1.78 -0.28
CA VAL A 216 -3.68 2.78 -1.31
C VAL A 216 -2.62 3.77 -0.79
N GLN A 217 -2.02 3.52 0.38
CA GLN A 217 -0.95 4.31 0.97
C GLN A 217 0.42 3.97 0.35
N GLY A 218 1.49 4.65 0.76
CA GLY A 218 2.86 4.41 0.32
C GLY A 218 3.45 5.56 -0.50
N PHE A 219 2.60 6.47 -1.00
CA PHE A 219 3.03 7.67 -1.73
C PHE A 219 3.87 8.61 -0.86
N GLU A 220 3.70 8.62 0.47
CA GLU A 220 4.46 9.42 1.43
C GLU A 220 5.94 9.08 1.46
N THR A 221 6.34 7.89 1.03
CA THR A 221 7.76 7.48 0.96
C THR A 221 8.58 8.45 0.12
N SER A 222 8.01 9.05 -0.93
CA SER A 222 8.65 10.10 -1.73
C SER A 222 9.15 11.30 -0.90
N ARG A 223 8.50 11.59 0.26
CA ARG A 223 8.92 12.69 1.12
C ARG A 223 10.31 12.46 1.71
N TYR A 224 10.63 11.22 2.03
CA TYR A 224 11.84 10.82 2.74
C TYR A 224 13.01 10.47 1.82
N LEU A 225 12.82 10.56 0.51
CA LEU A 225 13.87 10.36 -0.50
C LEU A 225 14.72 11.63 -0.77
N GLY A 226 14.74 12.57 0.19
CA GLY A 226 15.42 13.86 0.01
C GLY A 226 16.95 13.77 -0.11
N HIS A 227 17.56 12.70 0.39
CA HIS A 227 18.98 12.43 0.24
C HIS A 227 19.38 12.01 -1.19
N ALA A 228 18.44 11.44 -1.96
CA ALA A 228 18.68 10.91 -3.31
C ALA A 228 18.11 11.81 -4.42
N TYR A 229 17.01 12.54 -4.14
CA TYR A 229 16.28 13.29 -5.16
C TYR A 229 15.89 14.68 -4.65
N ASP A 230 15.97 15.68 -5.55
CA ASP A 230 15.47 17.03 -5.31
C ASP A 230 13.94 17.07 -5.14
N ALA A 231 13.42 18.15 -4.58
CA ALA A 231 12.00 18.30 -4.26
C ALA A 231 11.09 18.16 -5.49
N GLU A 232 11.48 18.71 -6.66
CA GLU A 232 10.66 18.64 -7.86
C GLU A 232 10.59 17.21 -8.41
N THR A 233 11.70 16.48 -8.40
CA THR A 233 11.74 15.05 -8.77
C THR A 233 10.85 14.22 -7.87
N ARG A 234 10.91 14.43 -6.55
CA ARG A 234 10.05 13.73 -5.56
C ARG A 234 8.57 14.03 -5.77
N ILE A 235 8.21 15.29 -6.03
CA ILE A 235 6.82 15.69 -6.30
C ILE A 235 6.30 15.03 -7.58
N ARG A 236 7.09 15.01 -8.63
CA ARG A 236 6.71 14.40 -9.93
C ARG A 236 6.61 12.89 -9.82
N SER A 237 7.60 12.23 -9.22
CA SER A 237 7.59 10.78 -9.05
C SER A 237 6.39 10.31 -8.22
N MET A 238 6.06 11.02 -7.14
CA MET A 238 4.88 10.76 -6.33
C MET A 238 3.58 10.88 -7.14
N ARG A 239 3.44 11.92 -7.99
CA ARG A 239 2.27 12.06 -8.87
C ARG A 239 2.13 10.89 -9.84
N TRP A 240 3.23 10.54 -10.52
CA TRP A 240 3.22 9.43 -11.46
C TRP A 240 2.92 8.10 -10.78
N ALA A 241 3.51 7.84 -9.60
CA ALA A 241 3.23 6.64 -8.84
C ALA A 241 1.74 6.54 -8.46
N GLN A 242 1.13 7.62 -7.96
CA GLN A 242 -0.29 7.65 -7.63
C GLN A 242 -1.19 7.47 -8.86
N LEU A 243 -0.87 8.10 -9.99
CA LEU A 243 -1.67 7.97 -11.22
C LEU A 243 -1.61 6.55 -11.78
N ILE A 244 -0.41 5.97 -11.88
CA ILE A 244 -0.22 4.61 -12.37
C ILE A 244 -0.94 3.62 -11.44
N ALA A 245 -0.72 3.75 -10.13
CA ALA A 245 -1.37 2.87 -9.16
C ALA A 245 -2.91 3.00 -9.22
N SER A 246 -3.46 4.21 -9.27
CA SER A 246 -4.91 4.42 -9.39
C SER A 246 -5.47 3.80 -10.66
N ALA A 247 -4.79 3.94 -11.81
CA ALA A 247 -5.22 3.30 -13.04
C ALA A 247 -5.21 1.77 -12.93
N VAL A 248 -4.15 1.19 -12.36
CA VAL A 248 -4.03 -0.27 -12.15
C VAL A 248 -5.15 -0.76 -11.22
N TYR A 249 -5.40 -0.09 -10.10
CA TYR A 249 -6.46 -0.45 -9.16
C TYR A 249 -7.85 -0.38 -9.79
N LEU A 250 -8.17 0.71 -10.50
CA LEU A 250 -9.49 0.89 -11.11
C LEU A 250 -9.76 -0.13 -12.22
N ILE A 251 -8.74 -0.44 -13.04
CA ILE A 251 -8.84 -1.49 -14.07
C ILE A 251 -9.04 -2.85 -13.41
N TYR A 252 -8.23 -3.17 -12.40
CA TYR A 252 -8.30 -4.43 -11.67
C TYR A 252 -9.69 -4.64 -11.06
N ILE A 253 -10.16 -3.68 -10.25
CA ILE A 253 -11.45 -3.78 -9.57
C ILE A 253 -12.59 -3.82 -10.59
N GLY A 254 -12.57 -2.96 -11.62
CA GLY A 254 -13.63 -2.97 -12.64
C GLY A 254 -13.71 -4.28 -13.42
N LEU A 255 -12.57 -4.86 -13.79
CA LEU A 255 -12.56 -6.15 -14.48
C LEU A 255 -13.00 -7.29 -13.55
N LEU A 256 -12.53 -7.32 -12.31
CA LEU A 256 -12.89 -8.34 -11.32
C LEU A 256 -14.40 -8.32 -11.05
N THR A 257 -14.92 -7.19 -10.59
CA THR A 257 -16.30 -7.02 -10.13
C THR A 257 -17.34 -7.41 -11.17
N TYR A 258 -17.12 -7.08 -12.44
CA TYR A 258 -18.13 -7.35 -13.45
C TYR A 258 -17.94 -8.68 -14.19
N SER A 259 -16.90 -9.46 -13.91
CA SER A 259 -16.66 -10.70 -14.62
C SER A 259 -16.51 -11.94 -13.74
N VAL A 260 -16.20 -11.78 -12.46
CA VAL A 260 -15.98 -12.92 -11.55
C VAL A 260 -17.08 -12.94 -10.49
N GLU A 261 -17.83 -14.03 -10.44
CA GLU A 261 -18.87 -14.21 -9.41
C GLU A 261 -18.23 -14.64 -8.10
N PRO A 262 -18.43 -13.93 -6.98
CA PRO A 262 -17.86 -14.32 -5.69
C PRO A 262 -18.48 -15.60 -5.08
N GLY A 263 -19.67 -16.00 -5.52
CA GLY A 263 -20.25 -17.35 -5.41
C GLY A 263 -20.19 -18.05 -4.05
N GLY A 264 -20.36 -17.34 -2.92
CA GLY A 264 -20.26 -17.93 -1.58
C GLY A 264 -18.82 -18.05 -1.07
N LEU A 265 -17.92 -17.24 -1.63
CA LEU A 265 -16.53 -17.09 -1.18
C LEU A 265 -16.48 -16.77 0.31
N VAL A 266 -15.71 -17.52 1.07
CA VAL A 266 -15.34 -17.13 2.44
C VAL A 266 -14.31 -16.02 2.30
N LEU A 267 -14.64 -14.83 2.81
CA LEU A 267 -13.75 -13.69 2.71
C LEU A 267 -12.58 -13.85 3.69
N ASP A 268 -11.43 -14.22 3.17
CA ASP A 268 -10.16 -14.23 3.87
C ASP A 268 -9.11 -13.42 3.10
N GLU A 269 -7.92 -13.28 3.65
CA GLU A 269 -6.83 -12.49 3.06
C GLU A 269 -6.24 -13.10 1.79
N THR A 270 -6.51 -14.37 1.51
CA THR A 270 -6.05 -15.11 0.33
C THR A 270 -7.15 -15.42 -0.68
N ALA A 271 -8.38 -14.99 -0.42
CA ALA A 271 -9.57 -15.22 -1.25
C ALA A 271 -9.37 -14.93 -2.74
N ILE A 272 -8.50 -13.99 -3.09
CA ILE A 272 -8.14 -13.69 -4.48
C ILE A 272 -7.53 -14.90 -5.21
N ILE A 273 -6.88 -15.81 -4.51
CA ILE A 273 -6.25 -17.00 -5.10
C ILE A 273 -7.32 -17.88 -5.73
N ASP A 274 -8.40 -18.15 -4.98
CA ASP A 274 -9.51 -18.97 -5.45
C ASP A 274 -10.27 -18.30 -6.59
N LEU A 275 -10.54 -16.99 -6.46
CA LEU A 275 -11.18 -16.21 -7.52
C LEU A 275 -10.38 -16.24 -8.83
N MET A 276 -9.06 -16.14 -8.75
CA MET A 276 -8.22 -16.11 -9.94
C MET A 276 -7.98 -17.49 -10.56
N GLN A 277 -8.24 -18.58 -9.83
CA GLN A 277 -8.21 -19.92 -10.40
C GLN A 277 -9.30 -20.11 -11.47
N VAL A 278 -10.46 -19.46 -11.29
CA VAL A 278 -11.55 -19.47 -12.30
C VAL A 278 -11.12 -18.73 -13.57
N VAL A 279 -10.34 -17.66 -13.44
CA VAL A 279 -9.85 -16.86 -14.57
C VAL A 279 -8.79 -17.64 -15.35
N ALA A 280 -7.73 -18.12 -14.70
CA ALA A 280 -6.70 -18.92 -15.34
C ALA A 280 -5.89 -19.75 -14.33
N PRO A 281 -5.62 -21.06 -14.58
CA PRO A 281 -4.94 -21.95 -13.63
C PRO A 281 -3.52 -21.51 -13.21
N ILE A 282 -2.86 -20.64 -14.00
CA ILE A 282 -1.51 -20.15 -13.68
C ILE A 282 -1.52 -18.96 -12.69
N LEU A 283 -2.65 -18.23 -12.61
CA LEU A 283 -2.73 -17.01 -11.81
C LEU A 283 -2.50 -17.24 -10.31
N PRO A 284 -3.05 -18.27 -9.64
CA PRO A 284 -2.78 -18.54 -8.24
C PRO A 284 -1.29 -18.54 -7.91
N VAL A 285 -0.49 -19.29 -8.64
CA VAL A 285 0.97 -19.39 -8.42
C VAL A 285 1.66 -18.05 -8.67
N LEU A 286 1.31 -17.35 -9.76
CA LEU A 286 1.88 -16.02 -10.05
C LEU A 286 1.52 -15.01 -8.98
N LEU A 287 0.29 -15.03 -8.46
CA LEU A 287 -0.16 -14.11 -7.43
C LEU A 287 0.52 -14.36 -6.09
N VAL A 288 0.73 -15.60 -5.69
CA VAL A 288 1.52 -15.92 -4.49
C VAL A 288 2.95 -15.39 -4.63
N ILE A 289 3.61 -15.60 -5.77
CA ILE A 289 4.96 -15.05 -6.02
C ILE A 289 4.95 -13.52 -5.95
N ALA A 290 3.95 -12.86 -6.54
CA ALA A 290 3.82 -11.41 -6.48
C ALA A 290 3.55 -10.91 -5.06
N ALA A 291 2.65 -11.58 -4.32
CA ALA A 291 2.33 -11.27 -2.94
C ALA A 291 3.56 -11.38 -2.04
N LEU A 292 4.25 -12.50 -2.03
CA LEU A 292 5.44 -12.71 -1.21
C LEU A 292 6.53 -11.67 -1.52
N SER A 293 6.77 -11.38 -2.81
CA SER A 293 7.72 -10.36 -3.23
C SER A 293 7.31 -8.97 -2.75
N ALA A 294 6.01 -8.62 -2.88
CA ALA A 294 5.49 -7.32 -2.50
C ALA A 294 5.53 -7.10 -0.98
N GLN A 295 5.06 -8.09 -0.22
CA GLN A 295 5.01 -8.03 1.25
C GLN A 295 6.40 -7.89 1.85
N PHE A 296 7.33 -8.75 1.41
CA PHE A 296 8.70 -8.71 1.91
C PHE A 296 9.37 -7.37 1.60
N SER A 297 9.26 -6.86 0.37
CA SER A 297 9.89 -5.59 0.01
C SER A 297 9.29 -4.41 0.77
N ALA A 298 7.97 -4.38 0.96
CA ALA A 298 7.30 -3.34 1.74
C ALA A 298 7.69 -3.38 3.23
N ALA A 299 7.74 -4.58 3.82
CA ALA A 299 8.18 -4.75 5.21
C ALA A 299 9.63 -4.29 5.44
N VAL A 300 10.53 -4.58 4.50
CA VAL A 300 11.93 -4.12 4.56
C VAL A 300 12.01 -2.60 4.44
N ALA A 301 11.30 -2.00 3.49
CA ALA A 301 11.27 -0.55 3.28
C ALA A 301 10.76 0.20 4.52
N ASP A 302 9.61 -0.24 5.08
CA ASP A 302 9.01 0.39 6.25
C ASP A 302 9.86 0.16 7.53
N THR A 303 10.52 -0.99 7.65
CA THR A 303 11.46 -1.25 8.76
C THR A 303 12.64 -0.29 8.70
N SER A 304 13.26 -0.12 7.54
CA SER A 304 14.37 0.83 7.33
C SER A 304 13.90 2.27 7.59
N GLY A 305 12.73 2.65 7.04
CA GLY A 305 12.12 3.97 7.22
C GLY A 305 11.85 4.28 8.69
N SER A 306 11.31 3.32 9.45
CA SER A 306 11.02 3.48 10.88
C SER A 306 12.29 3.71 11.70
N GLY A 307 13.37 2.99 11.38
CA GLY A 307 14.67 3.14 12.03
C GLY A 307 15.24 4.54 11.88
N GLY A 308 15.26 5.04 10.64
CA GLY A 308 15.73 6.39 10.34
C GLY A 308 14.89 7.48 11.03
N LEU A 309 13.57 7.38 10.95
CA LEU A 309 12.65 8.33 11.61
C LEU A 309 12.81 8.36 13.13
N LEU A 310 12.86 7.19 13.77
CA LEU A 310 13.01 7.13 15.24
C LEU A 310 14.36 7.71 15.69
N SER A 311 15.44 7.45 14.98
CA SER A 311 16.74 8.04 15.23
C SER A 311 16.71 9.56 15.10
N GLU A 312 16.11 10.10 14.04
CA GLU A 312 15.94 11.54 13.82
C GLU A 312 15.12 12.21 14.94
N ILE A 313 13.95 11.66 15.28
CA ILE A 313 13.03 12.21 16.28
C ILE A 313 13.66 12.22 17.67
N SER A 314 14.42 11.15 18.00
CA SER A 314 15.09 11.05 19.31
C SER A 314 16.36 11.91 19.42
N GLY A 315 16.77 12.60 18.34
CA GLY A 315 18.04 13.34 18.29
C GLY A 315 19.25 12.41 18.40
N GLY A 316 19.15 11.21 17.82
CA GLY A 316 20.22 10.19 17.83
C GLY A 316 20.31 9.38 19.13
N ARG A 317 19.40 9.58 20.11
CA ARG A 317 19.40 8.81 21.36
C ARG A 317 18.92 7.38 21.20
N ALA A 318 17.92 7.14 20.35
CA ALA A 318 17.49 5.81 19.97
C ALA A 318 18.25 5.38 18.74
N SER A 319 18.87 4.20 18.81
CA SER A 319 19.54 3.60 17.65
C SER A 319 18.49 2.98 16.71
N GLU A 320 18.84 2.83 15.43
CA GLU A 320 18.02 2.08 14.48
C GLU A 320 17.72 0.65 14.96
N ARG A 321 18.69 0.01 15.62
CA ARG A 321 18.51 -1.34 16.20
C ARG A 321 17.41 -1.36 17.27
N THR A 322 17.29 -0.30 18.07
CA THR A 322 16.22 -0.16 19.05
C THR A 322 14.87 -0.06 18.35
N ALA A 323 14.79 0.72 17.27
CA ALA A 323 13.56 0.80 16.46
C ALA A 323 13.16 -0.56 15.90
N TYR A 324 14.10 -1.32 15.34
CA TYR A 324 13.84 -2.66 14.80
C TYR A 324 13.37 -3.64 15.87
N THR A 325 13.95 -3.59 17.06
CA THR A 325 13.53 -4.44 18.19
C THR A 325 12.09 -4.11 18.62
N VAL A 326 11.75 -2.83 18.76
CA VAL A 326 10.38 -2.40 19.11
C VAL A 326 9.40 -2.81 18.01
N LEU A 327 9.74 -2.55 16.74
CA LEU A 327 8.92 -2.91 15.60
C LEU A 327 8.60 -4.41 15.57
N VAL A 328 9.61 -5.25 15.71
CA VAL A 328 9.43 -6.71 15.70
C VAL A 328 8.63 -7.15 16.94
N GLY A 329 8.87 -6.56 18.11
CA GLY A 329 8.05 -6.82 19.30
C GLY A 329 6.58 -6.49 19.08
N VAL A 330 6.26 -5.32 18.54
CA VAL A 330 4.88 -4.93 18.16
C VAL A 330 4.32 -5.89 17.10
N GLY A 331 5.13 -6.20 16.07
CA GLY A 331 4.73 -7.13 15.02
C GLY A 331 4.34 -8.51 15.54
N LEU A 332 5.15 -9.08 16.44
CA LEU A 332 4.85 -10.37 17.08
C LEU A 332 3.57 -10.30 17.93
N ILE A 333 3.40 -9.25 18.73
CA ILE A 333 2.18 -9.07 19.52
C ILE A 333 0.96 -9.04 18.59
N LEU A 334 0.95 -8.22 17.57
CA LEU A 334 -0.17 -8.10 16.63
C LEU A 334 -0.45 -9.44 15.91
N THR A 335 0.60 -10.13 15.47
CA THR A 335 0.47 -11.44 14.79
C THR A 335 -0.26 -12.47 15.64
N TRP A 336 -0.05 -12.48 16.96
CA TRP A 336 -0.63 -13.48 17.84
C TRP A 336 -1.90 -13.04 18.56
N THR A 337 -2.25 -11.75 18.53
CA THR A 337 -3.44 -11.21 19.22
C THR A 337 -4.53 -10.72 18.30
N SER A 338 -4.23 -10.50 17.01
CA SER A 338 -5.16 -9.93 16.03
C SER A 338 -5.25 -10.78 14.76
N ASN A 339 -6.33 -10.63 14.01
CA ASN A 339 -6.42 -11.13 12.65
C ASN A 339 -5.89 -10.10 11.64
N VAL A 340 -5.69 -10.53 10.39
CA VAL A 340 -5.10 -9.69 9.33
C VAL A 340 -5.96 -8.46 9.04
N PHE A 341 -7.29 -8.59 9.03
CA PHE A 341 -8.20 -7.47 8.74
C PHE A 341 -8.20 -6.42 9.86
N GLU A 342 -8.09 -6.86 11.13
CA GLU A 342 -7.89 -5.94 12.25
C GLU A 342 -6.57 -5.18 12.12
N ILE A 343 -5.48 -5.85 11.74
CA ILE A 343 -4.17 -5.21 11.54
C ILE A 343 -4.23 -4.21 10.38
N ILE A 344 -4.93 -4.52 9.29
CA ILE A 344 -5.21 -3.59 8.18
C ILE A 344 -5.90 -2.33 8.69
N SER A 345 -6.94 -2.48 9.52
CA SER A 345 -7.66 -1.33 10.09
C SER A 345 -6.77 -0.51 11.02
N TYR A 346 -5.97 -1.14 11.89
CA TYR A 346 -5.03 -0.43 12.77
C TYR A 346 -3.98 0.33 11.97
N ALA A 347 -3.42 -0.27 10.92
CA ALA A 347 -2.50 0.40 10.01
C ALA A 347 -3.17 1.59 9.31
N SER A 348 -4.39 1.41 8.78
CA SER A 348 -5.17 2.47 8.15
C SER A 348 -5.37 3.67 9.07
N ARG A 349 -5.76 3.42 10.32
CA ARG A 349 -5.96 4.47 11.32
C ARG A 349 -4.66 5.19 11.67
N ALA A 350 -3.55 4.45 11.80
CA ALA A 350 -2.24 5.03 12.10
C ALA A 350 -1.73 5.91 10.95
N PHE A 351 -1.83 5.45 9.70
CA PHE A 351 -1.48 6.27 8.53
C PHE A 351 -2.41 7.47 8.35
N ALA A 352 -3.70 7.31 8.60
CA ALA A 352 -4.66 8.41 8.52
C ALA A 352 -4.35 9.52 9.52
N ALA A 353 -3.89 9.18 10.73
CA ALA A 353 -3.42 10.17 11.72
C ALA A 353 -2.21 10.95 11.17
N TYR A 354 -1.25 10.28 10.54
CA TYR A 354 -0.13 10.94 9.85
C TYR A 354 -0.61 11.86 8.72
N TYR A 355 -1.54 11.39 7.88
CA TYR A 355 -2.09 12.20 6.79
C TYR A 355 -2.87 13.40 7.29
N ALA A 356 -3.62 13.27 8.38
CA ALA A 356 -4.28 14.39 9.04
C ALA A 356 -3.28 15.46 9.47
N LEU A 357 -2.18 15.06 10.13
CA LEU A 357 -1.12 15.96 10.53
C LEU A 357 -0.47 16.66 9.34
N GLN A 358 -0.14 15.91 8.26
CA GLN A 358 0.45 16.48 7.05
C GLN A 358 -0.50 17.45 6.34
N ALA A 359 -1.79 17.13 6.29
CA ALA A 359 -2.81 18.02 5.72
C ALA A 359 -3.00 19.28 6.59
N GLY A 360 -2.98 19.16 7.92
CA GLY A 360 -3.04 20.28 8.85
C GLY A 360 -1.82 21.21 8.72
N ILE A 361 -0.62 20.66 8.55
CA ILE A 361 0.61 21.42 8.27
C ILE A 361 0.46 22.19 6.96
N ALA A 362 0.00 21.51 5.90
CA ALA A 362 -0.22 22.14 4.60
C ALA A 362 -1.28 23.25 4.66
N ALA A 363 -2.38 23.03 5.38
CA ALA A 363 -3.43 24.03 5.59
C ALA A 363 -2.89 25.28 6.27
N ARG A 364 -2.15 25.11 7.37
CA ARG A 364 -1.53 26.21 8.11
C ARG A 364 -0.51 26.97 7.26
N SER A 365 0.35 26.26 6.55
CA SER A 365 1.35 26.88 5.68
C SER A 365 0.70 27.62 4.49
N ALA A 366 -0.35 27.06 3.88
CA ALA A 366 -1.11 27.73 2.83
C ALA A 366 -1.83 28.99 3.34
N SER A 367 -2.37 28.95 4.56
CA SER A 367 -2.96 30.14 5.20
C SER A 367 -1.93 31.25 5.44
N GLN A 368 -0.73 30.92 5.90
CA GLN A 368 0.38 31.88 6.07
C GLN A 368 0.83 32.52 4.76
N GLN A 369 0.64 31.82 3.64
CA GLN A 369 0.97 32.31 2.29
C GLN A 369 -0.20 33.00 1.58
N ASN A 370 -1.29 33.31 2.29
CA ASN A 370 -2.49 33.94 1.74
C ASN A 370 -3.12 33.15 0.56
N LEU A 371 -3.16 31.80 0.70
CA LEU A 371 -3.78 30.88 -0.26
C LEU A 371 -5.06 30.24 0.33
N PRO A 372 -6.16 31.00 0.54
CA PRO A 372 -7.31 30.56 1.33
C PRO A 372 -8.00 29.32 0.76
N PHE A 373 -8.13 29.19 -0.55
CA PHE A 373 -8.72 28.00 -1.17
C PHE A 373 -7.92 26.73 -0.88
N ARG A 374 -6.60 26.79 -0.99
CA ARG A 374 -5.73 25.65 -0.66
C ARG A 374 -5.76 25.33 0.83
N ALA A 375 -5.76 26.34 1.68
CA ALA A 375 -5.88 26.17 3.13
C ALA A 375 -7.18 25.45 3.50
N LEU A 376 -8.32 25.84 2.90
CA LEU A 376 -9.60 25.17 3.10
C LEU A 376 -9.56 23.71 2.63
N VAL A 377 -9.09 23.44 1.41
CA VAL A 377 -8.99 22.07 0.88
C VAL A 377 -8.14 21.18 1.79
N PHE A 378 -6.97 21.65 2.21
CA PHE A 378 -6.11 20.88 3.11
C PHE A 378 -6.71 20.73 4.52
N ALA A 379 -7.46 21.70 5.00
CA ALA A 379 -8.21 21.58 6.27
C ALA A 379 -9.30 20.50 6.18
N LEU A 380 -10.01 20.41 5.06
CA LEU A 380 -10.98 19.33 4.82
C LEU A 380 -10.29 17.95 4.81
N PHE A 381 -9.13 17.81 4.16
CA PHE A 381 -8.35 16.57 4.23
C PHE A 381 -7.80 16.28 5.62
N CYS A 382 -7.45 17.30 6.41
CA CYS A 382 -7.08 17.11 7.81
C CYS A 382 -8.25 16.52 8.62
N ILE A 383 -9.48 17.04 8.42
CA ILE A 383 -10.69 16.52 9.08
C ILE A 383 -10.99 15.09 8.59
N LEU A 384 -10.89 14.84 7.29
CA LEU A 384 -11.10 13.50 6.72
C LEU A 384 -10.11 12.50 7.30
N GLY A 385 -8.81 12.83 7.35
CA GLY A 385 -7.79 11.96 7.93
C GLY A 385 -8.03 11.69 9.43
N ALA A 386 -8.45 12.72 10.19
CA ALA A 386 -8.83 12.55 11.58
C ALA A 386 -10.08 11.65 11.75
N ALA A 387 -11.08 11.80 10.88
CA ALA A 387 -12.26 10.94 10.87
C ALA A 387 -11.90 9.47 10.56
N ILE A 388 -11.06 9.23 9.56
CA ILE A 388 -10.55 7.88 9.23
C ILE A 388 -9.80 7.28 10.43
N ALA A 389 -8.93 8.06 11.07
CA ALA A 389 -8.15 7.59 12.23
C ALA A 389 -9.03 7.18 13.42
N VAL A 390 -10.20 7.79 13.58
CA VAL A 390 -11.12 7.51 14.69
C VAL A 390 -12.14 6.42 14.33
N PHE A 391 -12.72 6.46 13.15
CA PHE A 391 -13.90 5.69 12.76
C PHE A 391 -13.63 4.55 11.78
N GLY A 392 -12.40 4.36 11.29
CA GLY A 392 -12.08 3.24 10.39
C GLY A 392 -12.36 1.89 11.05
N LEU A 393 -13.14 1.04 10.38
CA LEU A 393 -13.52 -0.30 10.86
C LEU A 393 -12.71 -1.39 10.13
N PRO A 394 -12.45 -2.54 10.76
CA PRO A 394 -11.96 -3.73 10.05
C PRO A 394 -13.06 -4.30 9.15
N VAL A 395 -12.67 -5.15 8.24
CA VAL A 395 -13.56 -6.05 7.48
C VAL A 395 -13.97 -7.17 8.42
N GLU A 396 -15.26 -7.46 8.51
CA GLU A 396 -15.83 -8.55 9.31
C GLU A 396 -16.02 -9.82 8.46
#